data_76e6b70cec656bd1bd044f444faa5a34
#
_entry.id   76e6b70cec656bd1bd044f444faa5a34
#
_cell.length_a   1.000
_cell.length_b   1.000
_cell.length_c   1.000
_cell.angle_alpha   90.00
_cell.angle_beta   90.00
_cell.angle_gamma   90.00
#
_symmetry.space_group_name_H-M   'P 1'
#
loop_
_entity.id
_entity.type
_entity.pdbx_description
1 polymer ?
#
loop_
_entity_poly.entity_id
_entity_poly.type
_entity_poly.pdbx_seq_one_letter_code
_entity_poly.pdbx_strand_id
1 'polypeptide(L)'
;MEDQKPTYVERGREFSRDVHYISDRITRGARRPEHGPTDGELWPVEPGRYRLIAAKACPWATRAIIVRQFLGLEDVIGLGTPGPTHDARSWTFDLDPGGVDPVLGIHFLRDAYDARIPDYPRGITVPAIVEVASGKVVTNDFPWITHDXFFEWRDHHRPGAPDLWPAHQREEMEEVMQRVYTEVNNGVYRCGFAGSQEAYDAAYDRLWSALDWLESRLADRRYLMGEAITEADVRLFTTLARFDAVYHGHFKCNRNKLTELPHLWGYARDLYQSFPAFRDNTDFDQIKAHYYVVHSDINPSGIIPKGPDLAGWEEPHGRG
;
A
#
# COMPACT_ATOMS: atom_id res chain seq x y z
N MET A 1 7.27 30.54 9.68
CA MET A 1 6.81 29.35 10.42
C MET A 1 7.74 28.22 10.02
N GLU A 2 8.46 27.65 10.96
CA GLU A 2 9.30 26.48 10.69
C GLU A 2 8.38 25.35 10.25
N ASP A 3 8.71 24.74 9.10
CA ASP A 3 8.01 23.58 8.59
C ASP A 3 8.13 22.44 9.59
N GLN A 4 7.09 22.24 10.40
CA GLN A 4 7.08 21.11 11.33
C GLN A 4 6.91 19.83 10.49
N LYS A 5 7.99 19.06 10.44
CA LYS A 5 7.97 17.75 9.81
C LYS A 5 6.97 16.85 10.55
N PRO A 6 6.27 15.97 9.86
CA PRO A 6 5.34 15.06 10.52
C PRO A 6 6.08 14.22 11.58
N THR A 7 5.50 14.13 12.77
CA THR A 7 6.03 13.32 13.87
C THR A 7 5.19 12.04 13.95
N TYR A 8 5.85 10.90 13.80
CA TYR A 8 5.21 9.59 13.84
C TYR A 8 5.33 8.92 15.20
N VAL A 9 6.31 9.34 16.02
CA VAL A 9 6.59 8.74 17.33
C VAL A 9 6.02 9.61 18.44
N GLU A 10 5.08 9.06 19.24
CA GLU A 10 4.55 9.69 20.44
C GLU A 10 5.15 8.99 21.66
N ARG A 11 5.95 9.73 22.46
CA ARG A 11 6.61 9.16 23.63
C ARG A 11 5.61 8.48 24.58
N GLY A 12 5.93 7.26 24.97
CA GLY A 12 5.12 6.47 25.89
C GLY A 12 3.88 5.83 25.27
N ARG A 13 3.71 5.92 23.95
CA ARG A 13 2.52 5.40 23.29
C ARG A 13 2.86 4.40 22.19
N GLU A 14 1.90 3.52 21.93
CA GLU A 14 1.89 2.66 20.76
C GLU A 14 1.45 3.47 19.53
N PHE A 15 2.04 3.18 18.38
CA PHE A 15 1.63 3.82 17.12
C PHE A 15 0.18 3.46 16.78
N SER A 16 -0.57 4.47 16.39
CA SER A 16 -1.95 4.32 15.90
C SER A 16 -2.10 5.04 14.57
N ARG A 17 -2.68 4.35 13.59
CA ARG A 17 -2.92 4.93 12.28
C ARG A 17 -4.23 5.71 12.27
N ASP A 18 -4.22 6.90 11.68
CA ASP A 18 -5.46 7.64 11.43
C ASP A 18 -6.23 6.86 10.34
N VAL A 19 -7.46 6.50 10.64
CA VAL A 19 -8.34 5.73 9.76
C VAL A 19 -9.56 6.54 9.29
N HIS A 20 -9.50 7.86 9.45
CA HIS A 20 -10.59 8.73 9.00
C HIS A 20 -10.31 9.18 7.57
N TYR A 21 -10.93 8.48 6.64
CA TYR A 21 -10.74 8.71 5.21
C TYR A 21 -11.93 9.48 4.61
N ILE A 22 -11.69 10.08 3.42
CA ILE A 22 -12.78 10.47 2.52
C ILE A 22 -13.28 9.15 1.94
N SER A 23 -14.48 8.73 2.33
CA SER A 23 -14.97 7.36 2.13
C SER A 23 -16.06 7.26 1.06
N ASP A 24 -16.07 8.18 0.08
CA ASP A 24 -16.92 8.05 -1.08
C ASP A 24 -16.58 6.78 -1.86
N ARG A 25 -17.55 6.26 -2.59
CA ARG A 25 -17.37 5.00 -3.34
C ARG A 25 -17.70 5.22 -4.81
N ILE A 26 -16.99 4.54 -5.68
CA ILE A 26 -17.26 4.53 -7.13
C ILE A 26 -18.01 3.24 -7.42
N THR A 27 -19.31 3.33 -7.73
CA THR A 27 -20.20 2.16 -7.80
C THR A 27 -21.10 2.19 -9.03
N ARG A 28 -21.59 1.01 -9.43
CA ARG A 28 -22.51 0.82 -10.55
C ARG A 28 -23.97 1.01 -10.13
N GLY A 29 -24.27 2.01 -9.35
CA GLY A 29 -25.65 2.31 -8.96
C GLY A 29 -25.84 2.59 -7.48
N ALA A 30 -27.04 2.33 -6.97
CA ALA A 30 -27.38 2.67 -5.60
C ALA A 30 -26.57 1.89 -4.57
N ARG A 31 -26.50 2.44 -3.37
CA ARG A 31 -25.81 1.82 -2.23
C ARG A 31 -26.38 0.41 -1.97
N ARG A 32 -25.46 -0.53 -1.70
CA ARG A 32 -25.79 -1.92 -1.38
C ARG A 32 -25.00 -2.34 -0.13
N PRO A 33 -25.48 -3.37 0.60
CA PRO A 33 -24.78 -3.83 1.81
C PRO A 33 -23.29 -4.18 1.60
N GLU A 34 -22.96 -4.74 0.46
CA GLU A 34 -21.58 -5.12 0.12
C GLU A 34 -20.64 -3.92 -0.07
N HIS A 35 -21.15 -2.71 -0.16
CA HIS A 35 -20.32 -1.50 -0.21
C HIS A 35 -19.69 -1.17 1.16
N GLY A 36 -20.08 -1.90 2.20
CA GLY A 36 -19.56 -1.70 3.54
C GLY A 36 -20.12 -0.45 4.23
N PRO A 37 -19.69 -0.21 5.44
CA PRO A 37 -20.15 0.96 6.20
C PRO A 37 -19.49 2.24 5.69
N THR A 38 -20.21 3.01 4.93
CA THR A 38 -19.76 4.33 4.48
C THR A 38 -20.95 5.30 4.48
N ASP A 39 -20.72 6.51 4.92
CA ASP A 39 -21.67 7.63 4.81
C ASP A 39 -21.26 8.59 3.68
N GLY A 40 -20.22 8.23 2.92
CA GLY A 40 -19.75 9.00 1.77
C GLY A 40 -20.71 8.96 0.57
N GLU A 41 -20.45 9.82 -0.40
CA GLU A 41 -21.21 9.91 -1.64
C GLU A 41 -20.89 8.72 -2.56
N LEU A 42 -21.81 8.43 -3.47
CA LEU A 42 -21.62 7.43 -4.52
C LEU A 42 -21.35 8.14 -5.85
N TRP A 43 -20.28 7.73 -6.52
CA TRP A 43 -19.85 8.27 -7.81
C TRP A 43 -20.03 7.19 -8.88
N PRO A 44 -20.40 7.54 -10.11
CA PRO A 44 -20.63 6.52 -11.15
C PRO A 44 -19.33 5.91 -11.66
N VAL A 45 -19.40 4.66 -12.11
CA VAL A 45 -18.30 4.00 -12.82
C VAL A 45 -18.28 4.55 -14.25
N GLU A 46 -17.25 5.33 -14.60
CA GLU A 46 -17.08 5.94 -15.92
C GLU A 46 -15.60 5.89 -16.34
N PRO A 47 -15.27 5.17 -17.42
CA PRO A 47 -13.90 5.13 -17.93
C PRO A 47 -13.34 6.53 -18.23
N GLY A 48 -12.10 6.76 -17.84
CA GLY A 48 -11.40 8.02 -18.08
C GLY A 48 -11.77 9.15 -17.13
N ARG A 49 -12.78 8.96 -16.28
CA ARG A 49 -13.24 10.00 -15.36
C ARG A 49 -12.30 10.19 -14.16
N TYR A 50 -11.60 9.15 -13.77
CA TYR A 50 -10.84 9.11 -12.52
C TYR A 50 -9.36 8.86 -12.75
N ARG A 51 -8.55 9.41 -11.84
CA ARG A 51 -7.12 9.22 -11.80
C ARG A 51 -6.72 8.70 -10.42
N LEU A 52 -6.09 7.53 -10.39
CA LEU A 52 -5.50 6.97 -9.18
C LEU A 52 -4.18 7.67 -8.93
N ILE A 53 -4.02 8.29 -7.77
CA ILE A 53 -2.75 8.89 -7.35
C ILE A 53 -2.13 7.94 -6.33
N ALA A 54 -0.98 7.35 -6.70
CA ALA A 54 -0.41 6.26 -5.90
C ALA A 54 1.12 6.23 -6.03
N ALA A 55 1.81 6.57 -4.95
CA ALA A 55 3.28 6.54 -4.91
C ALA A 55 3.78 5.10 -4.80
N LYS A 56 4.74 4.70 -5.63
CA LYS A 56 5.36 3.37 -5.59
C LYS A 56 6.08 3.12 -4.26
N ALA A 57 6.53 4.16 -3.59
CA ALA A 57 7.15 4.07 -2.27
C ALA A 57 6.18 3.55 -1.19
N CYS A 58 4.89 3.91 -1.28
CA CYS A 58 3.90 3.64 -0.23
C CYS A 58 3.28 2.24 -0.40
N PRO A 59 3.35 1.35 0.62
CA PRO A 59 2.80 0.00 0.50
C PRO A 59 1.28 -0.02 0.34
N TRP A 60 0.59 0.95 0.95
CA TRP A 60 -0.86 1.05 0.86
C TRP A 60 -1.28 1.44 -0.57
N ALA A 61 -0.52 2.33 -1.20
CA ALA A 61 -0.78 2.79 -2.57
C ALA A 61 -0.40 1.73 -3.61
N THR A 62 0.70 1.01 -3.38
CA THR A 62 1.17 -0.03 -4.31
C THR A 62 0.11 -1.12 -4.52
N ARG A 63 -0.69 -1.46 -3.48
CA ARG A 63 -1.80 -2.41 -3.62
C ARG A 63 -2.75 -2.00 -4.75
N ALA A 64 -3.14 -0.72 -4.76
CA ALA A 64 -4.10 -0.22 -5.76
C ALA A 64 -3.50 -0.27 -7.17
N ILE A 65 -2.21 0.05 -7.32
CA ILE A 65 -1.53 -0.03 -8.63
C ILE A 65 -1.50 -1.49 -9.11
N ILE A 66 -1.12 -2.41 -8.22
CA ILE A 66 -1.02 -3.85 -8.54
C ILE A 66 -2.39 -4.39 -8.97
N VAL A 67 -3.44 -4.12 -8.19
CA VAL A 67 -4.79 -4.61 -8.52
C VAL A 67 -5.29 -4.00 -9.84
N ARG A 68 -5.07 -2.68 -10.04
CA ARG A 68 -5.42 -2.01 -11.30
C ARG A 68 -4.79 -2.73 -12.50
N GLN A 69 -3.50 -3.10 -12.39
CA GLN A 69 -2.79 -3.79 -13.47
C GLN A 69 -3.25 -5.25 -13.64
N PHE A 70 -3.50 -5.98 -12.55
CA PHE A 70 -4.04 -7.34 -12.62
C PHE A 70 -5.36 -7.38 -13.39
N LEU A 71 -6.21 -6.40 -13.12
CA LEU A 71 -7.56 -6.35 -13.70
C LEU A 71 -7.59 -5.73 -15.10
N GLY A 72 -6.46 -5.14 -15.56
CA GLY A 72 -6.38 -4.51 -16.87
C GLY A 72 -7.14 -3.20 -16.94
N LEU A 73 -7.11 -2.42 -15.86
CA LEU A 73 -7.86 -1.17 -15.76
C LEU A 73 -7.04 0.06 -16.18
N GLU A 74 -5.88 -0.14 -16.84
CA GLU A 74 -4.95 0.94 -17.16
C GLU A 74 -5.56 1.97 -18.13
N ASP A 75 -6.40 1.51 -19.04
CA ASP A 75 -7.04 2.40 -20.02
C ASP A 75 -8.31 3.07 -19.49
N VAL A 76 -8.80 2.65 -18.31
CA VAL A 76 -10.06 3.19 -17.78
C VAL A 76 -9.89 4.03 -16.52
N ILE A 77 -8.84 3.79 -15.74
CA ILE A 77 -8.49 4.59 -14.57
C ILE A 77 -7.04 5.07 -14.76
N GLY A 78 -6.84 6.36 -14.96
CA GLY A 78 -5.49 6.93 -15.13
C GLY A 78 -4.63 6.72 -13.88
N LEU A 79 -3.30 6.84 -14.02
CA LEU A 79 -2.37 6.72 -12.89
C LEU A 79 -1.45 7.94 -12.83
N GLY A 80 -1.37 8.56 -11.66
CA GLY A 80 -0.37 9.56 -11.32
C GLY A 80 0.54 9.02 -10.22
N THR A 81 1.85 9.11 -10.40
CA THR A 81 2.81 8.55 -9.45
C THR A 81 3.64 9.66 -8.81
N PRO A 82 3.24 10.15 -7.63
CA PRO A 82 4.06 11.13 -6.92
C PRO A 82 5.45 10.59 -6.59
N GLY A 83 6.40 11.49 -6.46
CA GLY A 83 7.77 11.15 -6.07
C GLY A 83 7.83 10.55 -4.66
N PRO A 84 8.95 9.89 -4.34
CA PRO A 84 9.03 9.12 -3.08
C PRO A 84 9.13 9.98 -1.83
N THR A 85 9.58 11.22 -1.95
CA THR A 85 9.76 12.10 -0.78
C THR A 85 8.69 13.18 -0.77
N HIS A 86 8.33 13.61 0.42
CA HIS A 86 7.39 14.70 0.61
C HIS A 86 7.73 15.47 1.89
N ASP A 87 7.19 16.67 1.99
CA ASP A 87 7.38 17.54 3.15
C ASP A 87 5.99 17.93 3.72
N ALA A 88 5.96 18.99 4.53
CA ALA A 88 4.71 19.46 5.16
C ALA A 88 3.64 19.89 4.15
N ARG A 89 4.06 20.21 2.91
CA ARG A 89 3.12 20.61 1.85
C ARG A 89 2.36 19.43 1.27
N SER A 90 2.91 18.25 1.26
CA SER A 90 2.35 16.96 0.85
C SER A 90 3.17 16.27 -0.27
N TRP A 91 2.60 15.21 -0.82
CA TRP A 91 3.15 14.48 -1.97
C TRP A 91 3.26 15.40 -3.20
N THR A 92 4.39 15.32 -3.91
CA THR A 92 4.69 16.15 -5.10
C THR A 92 4.74 15.28 -6.34
N PHE A 93 4.64 15.94 -7.51
CA PHE A 93 4.77 15.28 -8.80
C PHE A 93 6.14 15.58 -9.43
N ASP A 94 7.19 15.57 -8.61
CA ASP A 94 8.55 15.92 -9.01
C ASP A 94 9.19 14.91 -9.98
N LEU A 95 8.58 13.77 -10.21
CA LEU A 95 8.99 12.82 -11.25
C LEU A 95 8.41 13.21 -12.64
N ASP A 96 7.41 14.06 -12.67
CA ASP A 96 6.77 14.50 -13.91
C ASP A 96 7.43 15.79 -14.45
N PRO A 97 7.41 16.01 -15.76
CA PRO A 97 7.97 17.24 -16.35
C PRO A 97 7.40 18.51 -15.70
N GLY A 98 8.27 19.39 -15.26
CA GLY A 98 7.88 20.64 -14.59
C GLY A 98 7.35 20.45 -13.17
N GLY A 99 7.39 19.24 -12.64
CA GLY A 99 6.90 18.96 -11.30
C GLY A 99 5.38 19.07 -11.16
N VAL A 100 4.65 18.72 -12.23
CA VAL A 100 3.20 18.90 -12.33
C VAL A 100 2.58 17.59 -12.84
N ASP A 101 1.54 17.09 -12.16
CA ASP A 101 0.78 15.95 -12.72
C ASP A 101 0.22 16.36 -14.08
N PRO A 102 0.53 15.61 -15.15
CA PRO A 102 0.19 16.07 -16.53
C PRO A 102 -1.31 16.06 -16.84
N VAL A 103 -2.13 15.44 -16.00
CA VAL A 103 -3.59 15.37 -16.21
C VAL A 103 -4.31 16.35 -15.30
N LEU A 104 -3.92 16.40 -14.02
CA LEU A 104 -4.60 17.23 -13.02
C LEU A 104 -4.06 18.67 -13.00
N GLY A 105 -2.84 18.91 -13.51
CA GLY A 105 -2.24 20.24 -13.53
C GLY A 105 -1.82 20.76 -12.16
N ILE A 106 -1.63 19.85 -11.18
CA ILE A 106 -1.31 20.25 -9.80
C ILE A 106 0.14 19.89 -9.46
N HIS A 107 0.79 20.69 -8.60
CA HIS A 107 2.13 20.43 -8.08
C HIS A 107 2.09 19.55 -6.82
N PHE A 108 1.05 19.68 -6.00
CA PHE A 108 0.91 18.99 -4.72
C PHE A 108 -0.42 18.26 -4.67
N LEU A 109 -0.41 17.04 -4.16
CA LEU A 109 -1.66 16.29 -3.97
C LEU A 109 -2.61 17.01 -3.01
N ARG A 110 -2.10 17.84 -2.10
CA ARG A 110 -2.91 18.68 -1.21
C ARG A 110 -3.95 19.50 -2.00
N ASP A 111 -3.59 19.97 -3.18
CA ASP A 111 -4.51 20.79 -3.99
C ASP A 111 -5.81 20.04 -4.30
N ALA A 112 -5.73 18.73 -4.55
CA ALA A 112 -6.93 17.91 -4.82
C ALA A 112 -7.75 17.64 -3.54
N TYR A 113 -7.08 17.51 -2.39
CA TYR A 113 -7.77 17.37 -1.10
C TYR A 113 -8.48 18.68 -0.73
N ASP A 114 -7.80 19.81 -0.87
CA ASP A 114 -8.36 21.12 -0.56
C ASP A 114 -9.50 21.50 -1.54
N ALA A 115 -9.41 21.04 -2.80
CA ALA A 115 -10.53 21.18 -3.75
C ALA A 115 -11.77 20.41 -3.28
N ARG A 116 -11.60 19.29 -2.57
CA ARG A 116 -12.72 18.51 -2.01
C ARG A 116 -13.23 19.13 -0.71
N ILE A 117 -12.34 19.44 0.22
CA ILE A 117 -12.66 20.00 1.54
C ILE A 117 -11.66 21.15 1.78
N PRO A 118 -12.08 22.40 1.71
CA PRO A 118 -11.16 23.53 1.91
C PRO A 118 -10.40 23.43 3.24
N ASP A 119 -9.09 23.66 3.16
CA ASP A 119 -8.16 23.54 4.31
C ASP A 119 -8.22 22.16 4.96
N TYR A 120 -8.17 21.09 4.13
CA TYR A 120 -8.32 19.70 4.60
C TYR A 120 -7.53 19.47 5.90
N PRO A 121 -8.19 19.08 7.00
CA PRO A 121 -7.58 19.14 8.33
C PRO A 121 -6.73 17.92 8.71
N ARG A 122 -6.57 16.94 7.80
CA ARG A 122 -5.84 15.71 8.10
C ARG A 122 -4.63 15.54 7.20
N GLY A 123 -3.87 14.45 7.42
CA GLY A 123 -2.74 14.09 6.57
C GLY A 123 -3.16 13.78 5.13
N ILE A 124 -2.36 14.24 4.19
CA ILE A 124 -2.57 13.97 2.76
C ILE A 124 -1.97 12.61 2.45
N THR A 125 -2.82 11.64 2.14
CA THR A 125 -2.38 10.25 1.99
C THR A 125 -2.52 9.75 0.56
N VAL A 126 -1.75 8.73 0.23
CA VAL A 126 -1.89 7.91 -0.97
C VAL A 126 -2.17 6.47 -0.55
N PRO A 127 -2.96 5.68 -1.32
CA PRO A 127 -3.57 6.07 -2.59
C PRO A 127 -4.73 7.03 -2.41
N ALA A 128 -5.01 7.81 -3.45
CA ALA A 128 -6.22 8.64 -3.53
C ALA A 128 -6.77 8.52 -4.95
N ILE A 129 -8.09 8.52 -5.09
CA ILE A 129 -8.71 8.64 -6.40
C ILE A 129 -9.23 10.06 -6.54
N VAL A 130 -8.84 10.71 -7.64
CA VAL A 130 -9.22 12.10 -7.96
C VAL A 130 -10.12 12.08 -9.20
N GLU A 131 -11.23 12.80 -9.16
CA GLU A 131 -12.04 13.02 -10.36
C GLU A 131 -11.38 14.09 -11.23
N VAL A 132 -11.11 13.75 -12.48
CA VAL A 132 -10.28 14.59 -13.36
C VAL A 132 -10.93 15.94 -13.62
N ALA A 133 -12.24 15.97 -13.90
CA ALA A 133 -12.93 17.19 -14.32
C ALA A 133 -13.00 18.25 -13.21
N SER A 134 -13.18 17.84 -11.95
CA SER A 134 -13.28 18.77 -10.82
C SER A 134 -11.97 18.95 -10.05
N GLY A 135 -10.99 18.06 -10.25
CA GLY A 135 -9.74 18.04 -9.50
C GLY A 135 -9.92 17.60 -8.04
N LYS A 136 -11.08 17.06 -7.67
CA LYS A 136 -11.42 16.75 -6.27
C LYS A 136 -11.07 15.29 -5.93
N VAL A 137 -10.52 15.06 -4.73
CA VAL A 137 -10.40 13.70 -4.21
C VAL A 137 -11.80 13.12 -4.01
N VAL A 138 -12.02 11.95 -4.59
CA VAL A 138 -13.22 11.13 -4.38
C VAL A 138 -13.07 10.30 -3.12
N THR A 139 -11.94 9.58 -3.01
CA THR A 139 -11.69 8.70 -1.87
C THR A 139 -10.19 8.49 -1.67
N ASN A 140 -9.78 8.35 -0.40
CA ASN A 140 -8.47 7.85 -0.03
C ASN A 140 -8.60 6.62 0.90
N ASP A 141 -9.76 5.98 0.88
CA ASP A 141 -10.07 4.82 1.71
C ASP A 141 -9.47 3.56 1.05
N PHE A 142 -8.18 3.36 1.27
CA PHE A 142 -7.39 2.38 0.53
C PHE A 142 -7.93 0.94 0.59
N PRO A 143 -8.54 0.47 1.69
CA PRO A 143 -9.12 -0.88 1.69
C PRO A 143 -10.24 -1.04 0.67
N TRP A 144 -11.05 0.02 0.49
CA TRP A 144 -12.18 -0.04 -0.42
C TRP A 144 -11.80 0.27 -1.87
N ILE A 145 -10.69 0.97 -2.11
CA ILE A 145 -10.23 1.24 -3.49
C ILE A 145 -10.00 -0.08 -4.24
N THR A 146 -9.26 -1.04 -3.65
CA THR A 146 -9.01 -2.32 -4.32
C THR A 146 -10.28 -3.17 -4.41
N HIS A 147 -11.15 -3.09 -3.40
CA HIS A 147 -12.44 -3.77 -3.41
C HIS A 147 -13.29 -3.27 -4.58
N ASP A 148 -13.41 -1.98 -4.76
CA ASP A 148 -14.16 -1.40 -5.88
C ASP A 148 -13.53 -1.72 -7.24
N UNK A 149 -12.31 -1.75 -7.30
CA UNK A 149 -11.68 -2.11 -8.34
C UNK A 149 -12.05 -3.35 -8.74
N PHE A 150 -12.21 -4.26 -7.89
CA PHE A 150 -12.59 -5.64 -8.26
C PHE A 150 -14.09 -5.78 -8.56
N PHE A 151 -14.93 -5.29 -7.70
CA PHE A 151 -16.38 -5.56 -7.81
C PHE A 151 -17.14 -4.60 -8.73
N GLU A 152 -16.81 -3.32 -8.68
CA GLU A 152 -17.59 -2.31 -9.39
C GLU A 152 -17.11 -2.08 -10.82
N TRP A 153 -15.82 -2.29 -11.08
CA TRP A 153 -15.23 -2.10 -12.40
C TRP A 153 -15.17 -3.38 -13.23
N ARG A 154 -15.84 -4.47 -12.82
CA ARG A 154 -15.69 -5.79 -13.45
C ARG A 154 -16.02 -5.82 -14.94
N ASP A 155 -16.93 -4.96 -15.38
CA ASP A 155 -17.31 -4.90 -16.80
C ASP A 155 -16.18 -4.34 -17.70
N HIS A 156 -15.16 -3.77 -17.06
CA HIS A 156 -13.99 -3.22 -17.73
C HIS A 156 -12.72 -4.06 -17.51
N HIS A 157 -12.83 -5.19 -16.82
CA HIS A 157 -11.66 -6.05 -16.60
C HIS A 157 -11.20 -6.66 -17.92
N ARG A 158 -9.88 -6.81 -18.08
CA ARG A 158 -9.33 -7.50 -19.25
C ARG A 158 -9.78 -8.96 -19.28
N PRO A 159 -9.93 -9.56 -20.48
CA PRO A 159 -10.20 -11.01 -20.56
C PRO A 159 -9.11 -11.80 -19.83
N GLY A 160 -9.55 -12.77 -19.02
CA GLY A 160 -8.61 -13.61 -18.26
C GLY A 160 -8.01 -12.97 -17.02
N ALA A 161 -8.54 -11.83 -16.56
CA ALA A 161 -8.12 -11.25 -15.29
C ALA A 161 -8.35 -12.26 -14.15
N PRO A 162 -7.43 -12.35 -13.16
CA PRO A 162 -7.58 -13.31 -12.07
C PRO A 162 -8.76 -12.96 -11.16
N ASP A 163 -9.39 -13.98 -10.58
CA ASP A 163 -10.40 -13.77 -9.54
C ASP A 163 -9.69 -13.56 -8.21
N LEU A 164 -9.50 -12.29 -7.84
CA LEU A 164 -8.81 -11.93 -6.60
C LEU A 164 -9.68 -12.09 -5.35
N TRP A 165 -10.99 -12.33 -5.52
CA TRP A 165 -11.95 -12.46 -4.41
C TRP A 165 -12.84 -13.69 -4.59
N PRO A 166 -12.27 -14.91 -4.68
CA PRO A 166 -13.05 -16.10 -4.94
C PRO A 166 -14.11 -16.33 -3.86
N ALA A 167 -15.37 -16.45 -4.29
CA ALA A 167 -16.51 -16.48 -3.37
C ALA A 167 -16.42 -17.65 -2.37
N HIS A 168 -15.87 -18.80 -2.83
CA HIS A 168 -15.78 -20.00 -1.99
C HIS A 168 -14.70 -19.92 -0.90
N GLN A 169 -13.80 -18.93 -0.95
CA GLN A 169 -12.73 -18.75 0.03
C GLN A 169 -12.88 -17.43 0.80
N ARG A 170 -13.96 -16.69 0.59
CA ARG A 170 -14.08 -15.31 1.09
C ARG A 170 -13.89 -15.22 2.60
N GLU A 171 -14.57 -16.08 3.36
CA GLU A 171 -14.52 -16.01 4.83
C GLU A 171 -13.09 -16.23 5.35
N GLU A 172 -12.43 -17.31 4.91
CA GLU A 172 -11.05 -17.58 5.28
C GLU A 172 -10.11 -16.46 4.83
N MET A 173 -10.32 -15.96 3.59
CA MET A 173 -9.50 -14.89 3.03
C MET A 173 -9.61 -13.60 3.85
N GLU A 174 -10.81 -13.25 4.29
CA GLU A 174 -11.03 -12.06 5.13
C GLU A 174 -10.31 -12.21 6.49
N GLU A 175 -10.34 -13.40 7.10
CA GLU A 175 -9.60 -13.66 8.33
C GLU A 175 -8.09 -13.54 8.13
N VAL A 176 -7.56 -14.12 7.04
CA VAL A 176 -6.14 -14.01 6.69
C VAL A 176 -5.76 -12.55 6.47
N MET A 177 -6.54 -11.82 5.67
CA MET A 177 -6.29 -10.41 5.38
C MET A 177 -6.35 -9.55 6.65
N GLN A 178 -7.29 -9.82 7.55
CA GLN A 178 -7.40 -9.09 8.81
C GLN A 178 -6.18 -9.31 9.68
N ARG A 179 -5.71 -10.55 9.79
CA ARG A 179 -4.50 -10.88 10.55
C ARG A 179 -3.27 -10.21 9.92
N VAL A 180 -3.10 -10.34 8.59
CA VAL A 180 -2.02 -9.69 7.86
C VAL A 180 -2.05 -8.17 8.08
N TYR A 181 -3.23 -7.55 7.97
CA TYR A 181 -3.39 -6.10 8.18
C TYR A 181 -2.97 -5.68 9.58
N THR A 182 -3.48 -6.38 10.59
CA THR A 182 -3.30 -5.98 11.99
C THR A 182 -1.88 -6.27 12.47
N GLU A 183 -1.37 -7.49 12.21
CA GLU A 183 -0.15 -7.98 12.84
C GLU A 183 1.10 -7.78 11.97
N VAL A 184 0.94 -7.68 10.64
CA VAL A 184 2.07 -7.55 9.72
C VAL A 184 2.12 -6.15 9.09
N ASN A 185 1.10 -5.77 8.30
CA ASN A 185 1.15 -4.48 7.59
C ASN A 185 1.24 -3.29 8.56
N ASN A 186 0.42 -3.27 9.61
CA ASN A 186 0.55 -2.26 10.67
C ASN A 186 1.57 -2.65 11.73
N GLY A 187 1.86 -3.94 11.88
CA GLY A 187 2.83 -4.44 12.85
C GLY A 187 4.21 -3.83 12.67
N VAL A 188 4.70 -3.76 11.43
CA VAL A 188 6.01 -3.16 11.16
C VAL A 188 6.06 -1.68 11.58
N TYR A 189 4.95 -0.94 11.39
CA TYR A 189 4.85 0.47 11.81
C TYR A 189 4.78 0.59 13.33
N ARG A 190 4.07 -0.34 14.00
CA ARG A 190 4.02 -0.35 15.46
C ARG A 190 5.41 -0.58 16.06
N CYS A 191 6.24 -1.43 15.42
CA CYS A 191 7.65 -1.56 15.81
C CYS A 191 8.41 -0.26 15.55
N GLY A 192 8.34 0.26 14.34
CA GLY A 192 9.15 1.39 13.88
C GLY A 192 8.87 2.69 14.60
N PHE A 193 7.62 2.92 14.95
CA PHE A 193 7.15 4.17 15.59
C PHE A 193 6.74 3.97 17.05
N ALA A 194 7.19 2.89 17.69
CA ALA A 194 6.95 2.67 19.11
C ALA A 194 7.54 3.81 19.95
N GLY A 195 6.74 4.35 20.85
CA GLY A 195 7.16 5.46 21.72
C GLY A 195 7.77 5.01 23.05
N SER A 196 7.83 3.68 23.31
CA SER A 196 8.45 3.12 24.50
C SER A 196 8.98 1.72 24.20
N GLN A 197 9.89 1.23 25.07
CA GLN A 197 10.40 -0.14 24.95
C GLN A 197 9.27 -1.16 25.06
N GLU A 198 8.37 -0.98 26.00
CA GLU A 198 7.23 -1.89 26.23
C GLU A 198 6.33 -1.98 24.98
N ALA A 199 6.02 -0.83 24.35
CA ALA A 199 5.22 -0.81 23.12
C ALA A 199 5.94 -1.53 21.97
N TYR A 200 7.25 -1.31 21.86
CA TYR A 200 8.08 -1.98 20.84
C TYR A 200 8.09 -3.49 21.06
N ASP A 201 8.38 -3.96 22.28
CA ASP A 201 8.48 -5.39 22.58
C ASP A 201 7.15 -6.10 22.26
N ALA A 202 6.04 -5.51 22.67
CA ALA A 202 4.71 -6.07 22.40
C ALA A 202 4.39 -6.12 20.89
N ALA A 203 4.76 -5.08 20.14
CA ALA A 203 4.56 -5.03 18.69
C ALA A 203 5.44 -6.07 17.98
N TYR A 204 6.69 -6.18 18.41
CA TYR A 204 7.67 -7.11 17.87
C TYR A 204 7.21 -8.55 18.04
N ASP A 205 6.76 -8.93 19.24
CA ASP A 205 6.30 -10.29 19.51
C ASP A 205 5.08 -10.66 18.65
N ARG A 206 4.12 -9.74 18.52
CA ARG A 206 2.94 -9.94 17.67
C ARG A 206 3.33 -10.11 16.19
N LEU A 207 4.20 -9.24 15.70
CA LEU A 207 4.67 -9.29 14.31
C LEU A 207 5.35 -10.65 14.02
N TRP A 208 6.25 -11.08 14.90
CA TRP A 208 7.00 -12.30 14.64
C TRP A 208 6.14 -13.57 14.81
N SER A 209 5.17 -13.54 15.70
CA SER A 209 4.15 -14.61 15.78
C SER A 209 3.38 -14.74 14.46
N ALA A 210 3.03 -13.61 13.85
CA ALA A 210 2.31 -13.61 12.56
C ALA A 210 3.21 -14.07 11.40
N LEU A 211 4.48 -13.65 11.39
CA LEU A 211 5.42 -14.08 10.34
C LEU A 211 5.72 -15.57 10.43
N ASP A 212 5.85 -16.13 11.64
CA ASP A 212 6.03 -17.58 11.84
C ASP A 212 4.80 -18.36 11.36
N TRP A 213 3.60 -17.85 11.63
CA TRP A 213 2.37 -18.44 11.12
C TRP A 213 2.31 -18.42 9.59
N LEU A 214 2.71 -17.30 8.96
CA LEU A 214 2.74 -17.17 7.50
C LEU A 214 3.81 -18.10 6.90
N GLU A 215 4.99 -18.19 7.53
CA GLU A 215 6.06 -19.09 7.10
C GLU A 215 5.55 -20.55 7.09
N SER A 216 4.85 -20.95 8.15
CA SER A 216 4.26 -22.28 8.27
C SER A 216 3.14 -22.50 7.24
N ARG A 217 2.28 -21.50 7.03
CA ARG A 217 1.15 -21.56 6.08
C ARG A 217 1.64 -21.77 4.65
N LEU A 218 2.77 -21.16 4.29
CA LEU A 218 3.33 -21.22 2.94
C LEU A 218 4.24 -22.43 2.70
N ALA A 219 4.41 -23.29 3.69
CA ALA A 219 5.23 -24.50 3.55
C ALA A 219 4.58 -25.52 2.58
N ASP A 220 3.24 -25.56 2.54
CA ASP A 220 2.49 -26.53 1.74
C ASP A 220 1.51 -25.86 0.76
N ARG A 221 1.57 -24.55 0.59
CA ARG A 221 0.70 -23.79 -0.32
C ARG A 221 1.53 -22.86 -1.18
N ARG A 222 1.19 -22.75 -2.44
CA ARG A 222 1.90 -21.81 -3.33
C ARG A 222 1.60 -20.36 -2.95
N TYR A 223 0.32 -20.05 -2.72
CA TYR A 223 -0.14 -18.70 -2.33
C TYR A 223 -0.93 -18.79 -1.04
N LEU A 224 -1.26 -17.65 -0.43
CA LEU A 224 -1.91 -17.61 0.88
C LEU A 224 -3.22 -18.42 0.93
N MET A 225 -3.97 -18.43 -0.19
CA MET A 225 -5.26 -19.13 -0.25
C MET A 225 -5.19 -20.43 -1.05
N GLY A 226 -3.99 -20.93 -1.40
CA GLY A 226 -3.81 -22.19 -2.13
C GLY A 226 -3.05 -22.02 -3.43
N GLU A 227 -3.63 -22.48 -4.55
CA GLU A 227 -2.93 -22.53 -5.84
C GLU A 227 -3.14 -21.27 -6.71
N ALA A 228 -4.11 -20.44 -6.38
CA ALA A 228 -4.41 -19.21 -7.13
C ALA A 228 -4.14 -17.96 -6.28
N ILE A 229 -3.66 -16.92 -6.95
CA ILE A 229 -3.39 -15.64 -6.31
C ILE A 229 -4.72 -14.96 -5.92
N THR A 230 -4.72 -14.27 -4.79
CA THR A 230 -5.87 -13.52 -4.28
C THR A 230 -5.45 -12.14 -3.78
N GLU A 231 -6.43 -11.32 -3.38
CA GLU A 231 -6.18 -10.02 -2.74
C GLU A 231 -5.30 -10.16 -1.49
N ALA A 232 -5.38 -11.29 -0.77
CA ALA A 232 -4.55 -11.52 0.42
C ALA A 232 -3.06 -11.47 0.06
N ASP A 233 -2.68 -12.03 -1.10
CA ASP A 233 -1.29 -12.03 -1.57
C ASP A 233 -0.81 -10.63 -1.92
N VAL A 234 -1.67 -9.84 -2.55
CA VAL A 234 -1.35 -8.43 -2.85
C VAL A 234 -1.06 -7.67 -1.55
N ARG A 235 -1.89 -7.88 -0.53
CA ARG A 235 -1.76 -7.17 0.75
C ARG A 235 -0.50 -7.56 1.52
N LEU A 236 -0.12 -8.83 1.50
CA LEU A 236 1.10 -9.28 2.17
C LEU A 236 2.36 -8.84 1.41
N PHE A 237 2.36 -9.00 0.09
CA PHE A 237 3.53 -8.73 -0.75
C PHE A 237 4.11 -7.34 -0.50
N THR A 238 3.25 -6.31 -0.41
CA THR A 238 3.76 -4.94 -0.28
C THR A 238 4.58 -4.72 0.99
N THR A 239 4.31 -5.46 2.07
CA THR A 239 5.14 -5.43 3.28
C THR A 239 6.43 -6.25 3.07
N LEU A 240 6.31 -7.45 2.49
CA LEU A 240 7.48 -8.31 2.27
C LEU A 240 8.52 -7.65 1.36
N ALA A 241 8.09 -6.98 0.29
CA ALA A 241 8.98 -6.27 -0.62
C ALA A 241 9.79 -5.17 0.07
N ARG A 242 9.29 -4.64 1.17
CA ARG A 242 9.96 -3.58 1.94
C ARG A 242 10.72 -4.11 3.16
N PHE A 243 10.63 -5.42 3.42
CA PHE A 243 11.07 -5.95 4.71
C PHE A 243 12.57 -5.77 4.91
N ASP A 244 13.39 -6.35 4.04
CA ASP A 244 14.85 -6.28 4.19
C ASP A 244 15.39 -4.88 3.83
N ALA A 245 14.76 -4.22 2.85
CA ALA A 245 15.21 -2.89 2.42
C ALA A 245 14.95 -1.81 3.48
N VAL A 246 13.89 -1.98 4.29
CA VAL A 246 13.46 -0.93 5.24
C VAL A 246 13.14 -1.51 6.63
N TYR A 247 12.15 -2.39 6.73
CA TYR A 247 11.56 -2.69 8.05
C TYR A 247 12.51 -3.39 9.00
N HIS A 248 13.37 -4.26 8.48
CA HIS A 248 14.37 -4.97 9.28
C HIS A 248 15.29 -3.97 10.02
N GLY A 249 15.86 -3.02 9.31
CA GLY A 249 16.79 -2.05 9.90
C GLY A 249 16.09 -0.82 10.47
N HIS A 250 15.40 -0.08 9.61
CA HIS A 250 14.81 1.23 9.92
C HIS A 250 13.74 1.13 11.02
N PHE A 251 12.91 0.11 10.97
CA PHE A 251 11.83 -0.12 11.94
C PHE A 251 12.20 -1.15 13.02
N LYS A 252 13.42 -1.68 13.00
CA LYS A 252 13.94 -2.62 14.00
C LYS A 252 13.13 -3.93 14.09
N CYS A 253 12.52 -4.36 12.97
CA CYS A 253 11.81 -5.64 12.88
C CYS A 253 12.82 -6.76 12.64
N ASN A 254 13.84 -6.89 13.48
CA ASN A 254 15.13 -7.45 13.10
C ASN A 254 15.47 -8.82 13.71
N ARG A 255 14.47 -9.68 13.96
CA ARG A 255 14.75 -11.08 14.36
C ARG A 255 15.43 -11.82 13.21
N ASN A 256 14.81 -11.79 12.04
CA ASN A 256 15.32 -12.39 10.82
C ASN A 256 15.11 -11.42 9.66
N LYS A 257 15.96 -11.56 8.64
CA LYS A 257 15.66 -10.97 7.33
C LYS A 257 14.62 -11.82 6.62
N LEU A 258 13.91 -11.26 5.66
CA LEU A 258 13.01 -12.03 4.80
C LEU A 258 13.78 -13.16 4.10
N THR A 259 14.99 -12.87 3.66
CA THR A 259 15.87 -13.85 2.98
C THR A 259 16.23 -15.07 3.85
N GLU A 260 16.01 -14.99 5.16
CA GLU A 260 16.26 -16.09 6.11
C GLU A 260 15.01 -16.92 6.42
N LEU A 261 13.88 -16.62 5.79
CA LEU A 261 12.60 -17.31 5.99
C LEU A 261 12.25 -18.03 4.67
N PRO A 262 12.63 -19.31 4.52
CA PRO A 262 12.64 -19.95 3.20
C PRO A 262 11.30 -19.96 2.46
N HIS A 263 10.19 -20.17 3.17
CA HIS A 263 8.88 -20.21 2.49
C HIS A 263 8.38 -18.82 2.14
N LEU A 264 8.49 -17.86 3.05
CA LEU A 264 8.14 -16.46 2.79
C LEU A 264 9.04 -15.84 1.71
N TRP A 265 10.34 -16.14 1.75
CA TRP A 265 11.29 -15.62 0.74
C TRP A 265 11.00 -16.22 -0.64
N GLY A 266 10.80 -17.53 -0.71
CA GLY A 266 10.43 -18.18 -1.97
C GLY A 266 9.10 -17.64 -2.53
N TYR A 267 8.12 -17.47 -1.65
CA TYR A 267 6.81 -16.91 -1.99
C TYR A 267 6.91 -15.47 -2.50
N ALA A 268 7.66 -14.62 -1.82
CA ALA A 268 7.80 -13.21 -2.24
C ALA A 268 8.45 -13.12 -3.63
N ARG A 269 9.49 -13.95 -3.89
CA ARG A 269 10.12 -14.02 -5.21
C ARG A 269 9.20 -14.61 -6.27
N ASP A 270 8.39 -15.62 -5.92
CA ASP A 270 7.41 -16.19 -6.86
C ASP A 270 6.44 -15.10 -7.33
N LEU A 271 5.86 -14.33 -6.40
CA LEU A 271 4.97 -13.22 -6.75
C LEU A 271 5.68 -12.20 -7.64
N TYR A 272 6.89 -11.79 -7.25
CA TYR A 272 7.68 -10.79 -7.98
C TYR A 272 8.03 -11.25 -9.40
N GLN A 273 8.46 -12.50 -9.55
CA GLN A 273 8.94 -13.02 -10.84
C GLN A 273 7.81 -13.49 -11.76
N SER A 274 6.75 -14.08 -11.19
CA SER A 274 5.67 -14.67 -11.98
C SER A 274 4.65 -13.65 -12.49
N PHE A 275 4.55 -12.50 -11.83
CA PHE A 275 3.53 -11.51 -12.17
C PHE A 275 4.12 -10.12 -12.38
N PRO A 276 4.12 -9.62 -13.63
CA PRO A 276 4.61 -8.24 -13.90
C PRO A 276 4.00 -7.17 -12.98
N ALA A 277 2.74 -7.35 -12.58
CA ALA A 277 2.07 -6.37 -11.71
C ALA A 277 2.80 -6.15 -10.37
N PHE A 278 3.47 -7.18 -9.84
CA PHE A 278 4.28 -7.01 -8.63
C PHE A 278 5.64 -6.39 -8.95
N ARG A 279 6.36 -6.96 -9.92
CA ARG A 279 7.73 -6.51 -10.26
C ARG A 279 7.75 -5.07 -10.72
N ASP A 280 6.89 -4.71 -11.67
CA ASP A 280 6.90 -3.39 -12.33
C ASP A 280 6.51 -2.27 -11.38
N ASN A 281 5.87 -2.63 -10.26
CA ASN A 281 5.42 -1.66 -9.25
C ASN A 281 6.23 -1.74 -7.94
N THR A 282 7.35 -2.47 -7.94
CA THR A 282 8.30 -2.50 -6.83
C THR A 282 9.55 -1.72 -7.23
N ASP A 283 9.69 -0.53 -6.66
CA ASP A 283 10.83 0.36 -6.92
C ASP A 283 11.60 0.51 -5.61
N PHE A 284 12.67 -0.27 -5.45
CA PHE A 284 13.43 -0.30 -4.21
C PHE A 284 14.11 1.03 -3.89
N ASP A 285 14.53 1.79 -4.92
CA ASP A 285 15.16 3.09 -4.70
C ASP A 285 14.13 4.09 -4.15
N GLN A 286 12.95 4.14 -4.74
CA GLN A 286 11.88 4.99 -4.21
C GLN A 286 11.44 4.55 -2.81
N ILE A 287 11.35 3.25 -2.58
CA ILE A 287 11.01 2.71 -1.25
C ILE A 287 12.03 3.20 -0.20
N LYS A 288 13.32 3.00 -0.46
CA LYS A 288 14.37 3.42 0.48
C LYS A 288 14.38 4.93 0.66
N ALA A 289 14.29 5.69 -0.43
CA ALA A 289 14.26 7.15 -0.36
C ALA A 289 13.12 7.65 0.53
N HIS A 290 11.92 7.10 0.33
CA HIS A 290 10.75 7.51 1.13
C HIS A 290 11.00 7.33 2.63
N TYR A 291 11.26 6.09 3.03
CA TYR A 291 11.33 5.77 4.46
C TYR A 291 12.49 6.47 5.16
N TYR A 292 13.66 6.48 4.54
CA TYR A 292 14.85 7.02 5.21
C TYR A 292 14.92 8.56 5.18
N VAL A 293 14.25 9.21 4.24
CA VAL A 293 14.23 10.68 4.16
C VAL A 293 13.05 11.27 4.94
N VAL A 294 11.86 10.66 4.81
CA VAL A 294 10.63 11.25 5.37
C VAL A 294 10.54 11.06 6.89
N HIS A 295 11.00 9.93 7.41
CA HIS A 295 10.88 9.62 8.85
C HIS A 295 12.02 10.20 9.67
N SER A 296 12.10 11.52 9.71
CA SER A 296 13.20 12.24 10.38
C SER A 296 13.23 12.08 11.90
N ASP A 297 12.12 11.68 12.51
CA ASP A 297 12.08 11.42 13.96
C ASP A 297 12.80 10.10 14.35
N ILE A 298 13.00 9.17 13.41
CA ILE A 298 13.78 7.96 13.66
C ILE A 298 15.04 7.84 12.80
N ASN A 299 15.19 8.70 11.79
CA ASN A 299 16.40 8.81 10.96
C ASN A 299 16.74 10.28 10.71
N PRO A 300 17.15 11.02 11.74
CA PRO A 300 17.33 12.49 11.63
C PRO A 300 18.41 12.90 10.63
N SER A 301 19.37 12.04 10.33
CA SER A 301 20.42 12.33 9.35
C SER A 301 19.92 12.30 7.90
N GLY A 302 18.79 11.65 7.62
CA GLY A 302 18.29 11.45 6.26
C GLY A 302 19.17 10.55 5.41
N ILE A 303 20.11 9.82 6.00
CA ILE A 303 21.01 8.93 5.24
C ILE A 303 20.21 7.72 4.74
N ILE A 304 20.32 7.46 3.44
CA ILE A 304 19.73 6.28 2.79
C ILE A 304 20.82 5.20 2.76
N PRO A 305 20.62 4.04 3.38
CA PRO A 305 21.66 3.00 3.40
C PRO A 305 21.90 2.40 2.00
N LYS A 306 23.12 1.98 1.74
CA LYS A 306 23.44 1.31 0.48
C LYS A 306 22.78 -0.06 0.37
N GLY A 307 22.83 -0.86 1.45
CA GLY A 307 22.22 -2.18 1.50
C GLY A 307 20.73 -2.16 1.70
N PRO A 308 20.14 -3.36 1.73
CA PRO A 308 20.77 -4.64 1.51
C PRO A 308 21.06 -4.91 0.02
N ASP A 309 21.79 -5.99 -0.26
CA ASP A 309 21.90 -6.51 -1.64
C ASP A 309 20.52 -7.07 -2.03
N LEU A 310 19.96 -6.56 -3.10
CA LEU A 310 18.64 -6.94 -3.57
C LEU A 310 18.67 -7.88 -4.79
N ALA A 311 19.87 -8.31 -5.23
CA ALA A 311 20.01 -9.17 -6.40
C ALA A 311 19.25 -10.50 -6.24
N GLY A 312 19.09 -10.97 -5.01
CA GLY A 312 18.34 -12.19 -4.72
C GLY A 312 16.89 -12.21 -5.19
N TRP A 313 16.29 -11.02 -5.43
CA TRP A 313 14.92 -10.95 -5.97
C TRP A 313 14.83 -11.52 -7.40
N GLU A 314 15.94 -11.55 -8.12
CA GLU A 314 16.01 -12.10 -9.50
C GLU A 314 16.46 -13.56 -9.52
N GLU A 315 16.88 -14.14 -8.39
CA GLU A 315 17.26 -15.55 -8.32
C GLU A 315 16.02 -16.45 -8.38
N PRO A 316 16.09 -17.61 -9.05
CA PRO A 316 14.91 -18.49 -9.19
C PRO A 316 14.23 -18.76 -7.85
N HIS A 317 12.90 -18.59 -7.82
CA HIS A 317 12.13 -18.71 -6.57
C HIS A 317 11.97 -20.14 -6.07
N GLY A 318 12.08 -21.15 -6.96
CA GLY A 318 12.04 -22.56 -6.59
C GLY A 318 10.67 -23.09 -6.17
N ARG A 319 9.59 -22.37 -6.52
CA ARG A 319 8.20 -22.76 -6.22
C ARG A 319 7.48 -22.98 -7.55
N GLY A 320 6.64 -24.00 -7.66
CA GLY A 320 5.94 -24.25 -8.91
C GLY A 320 5.07 -25.47 -8.86
#